data_f828877f5d6054e08becbecec98852c7
#
_entry.id   f828877f5d6054e08becbecec98852c7
#
_cell.length_a   1.000
_cell.length_b   1.000
_cell.length_c   1.000
_cell.angle_alpha   90.00
_cell.angle_beta   90.00
_cell.angle_gamma   90.00
#
_symmetry.space_group_name_H-M   'P 1'
#
loop_
_entity.id
_entity.type
_entity.pdbx_description
1 polymer ?
#
loop_
_entity_poly.entity_id
_entity_poly.type
_entity_poly.pdbx_seq_one_letter_code
_entity_poly.pdbx_strand_id
1 'polypeptide(L)'
;MEIKVLNKIFDLLEMASAIAPRELTSSEAAEALGIPRSTSVRLLKLLTEKGYLEQLSPRKGYIIGPAAALLSCGPYQELSLHGERLLRSFAVEMKVSAQICLRQGNCRLIICGFNGDPGINLDLRRIRRYDLNLALSGHILLSHAPETEQREIIASWGEDRGVFTGLSDEQILAHLKEVSLQKHIYGEHKGKQVAVVPIRIRGRVIAAAGAVWRNGQDISREEILDRLVKTAEQIEGFLNIESF
;
A
#
# COMPACT_ATOMS: atom_id res chain seq x y z
N MET A 1 -14.32 23.11 5.51
CA MET A 1 -13.76 24.04 4.50
C MET A 1 -12.52 23.38 3.89
N GLU A 2 -12.62 22.95 2.66
CA GLU A 2 -11.53 22.29 1.96
C GLU A 2 -10.51 23.35 1.51
N ILE A 3 -9.27 23.26 2.02
CA ILE A 3 -8.21 24.19 1.62
C ILE A 3 -7.58 23.64 0.33
N LYS A 4 -8.20 23.95 -0.81
CA LYS A 4 -7.84 23.45 -2.14
C LYS A 4 -6.34 23.55 -2.50
N VAL A 5 -5.63 24.54 -1.92
CA VAL A 5 -4.18 24.71 -2.17
C VAL A 5 -3.36 23.66 -1.44
N LEU A 6 -3.75 23.25 -0.22
CA LEU A 6 -3.04 22.19 0.52
C LEU A 6 -3.14 20.86 -0.18
N ASN A 7 -4.32 20.49 -0.69
CA ASN A 7 -4.49 19.24 -1.44
C ASN A 7 -3.53 19.23 -2.64
N LYS A 8 -3.46 20.33 -3.41
CA LYS A 8 -2.54 20.42 -4.55
C LYS A 8 -1.07 20.26 -4.18
N ILE A 9 -0.67 20.73 -2.99
CA ILE A 9 0.71 20.55 -2.50
C ILE A 9 0.99 19.08 -2.22
N PHE A 10 0.07 18.38 -1.54
CA PHE A 10 0.21 16.95 -1.30
C PHE A 10 0.19 16.15 -2.60
N ASP A 11 -0.74 16.46 -3.52
CA ASP A 11 -0.80 15.82 -4.83
C ASP A 11 0.52 15.96 -5.61
N LEU A 12 1.18 17.10 -5.56
CA LEU A 12 2.50 17.32 -6.19
C LEU A 12 3.59 16.42 -5.60
N LEU A 13 3.62 16.28 -4.28
CA LEU A 13 4.58 15.39 -3.60
C LEU A 13 4.29 13.91 -3.94
N GLU A 14 3.02 13.51 -3.92
CA GLU A 14 2.60 12.17 -4.31
C GLU A 14 2.94 11.87 -5.77
N MET A 15 2.71 12.80 -6.69
CA MET A 15 3.07 12.67 -8.10
C MET A 15 4.58 12.50 -8.29
N ALA A 16 5.40 13.35 -7.68
CA ALA A 16 6.86 13.27 -7.77
C ALA A 16 7.39 11.94 -7.21
N SER A 17 6.80 11.46 -6.11
CA SER A 17 7.15 10.16 -5.52
C SER A 17 6.74 8.97 -6.42
N ALA A 18 5.54 9.02 -7.00
CA ALA A 18 4.97 7.92 -7.78
C ALA A 18 5.72 7.66 -9.10
N ILE A 19 6.35 8.68 -9.67
CA ILE A 19 7.07 8.58 -10.95
C ILE A 19 8.58 8.37 -10.78
N ALA A 20 9.09 8.38 -9.56
CA ALA A 20 10.52 8.18 -9.30
C ALA A 20 11.03 6.87 -9.96
N PRO A 21 12.24 6.87 -10.52
CA PRO A 21 13.27 7.91 -10.48
C PRO A 21 13.11 9.01 -11.55
N ARG A 22 12.05 9.03 -12.34
CA ARG A 22 11.77 10.06 -13.34
C ARG A 22 11.42 11.40 -12.66
N GLU A 23 11.77 12.49 -13.30
CA GLU A 23 11.47 13.85 -12.83
C GLU A 23 10.03 14.26 -13.18
N LEU A 24 9.36 15.00 -12.29
CA LEU A 24 8.06 15.63 -12.52
C LEU A 24 8.25 16.99 -13.20
N THR A 25 7.71 17.19 -14.37
CA THR A 25 7.76 18.49 -15.03
C THR A 25 6.62 19.41 -14.57
N SER A 26 6.84 20.74 -14.67
CA SER A 26 5.79 21.73 -14.35
C SER A 26 4.56 21.63 -15.27
N SER A 27 4.74 21.14 -16.47
CA SER A 27 3.64 20.94 -17.44
C SER A 27 2.77 19.76 -17.05
N GLU A 28 3.37 18.60 -16.74
CA GLU A 28 2.66 17.42 -16.23
C GLU A 28 1.91 17.73 -14.93
N ALA A 29 2.55 18.45 -14.01
CA ALA A 29 1.94 18.88 -12.76
C ALA A 29 0.74 19.82 -13.01
N ALA A 30 0.84 20.75 -13.94
CA ALA A 30 -0.25 21.65 -14.29
C ALA A 30 -1.44 20.92 -14.91
N GLU A 31 -1.18 20.01 -15.84
CA GLU A 31 -2.18 19.19 -16.50
C GLU A 31 -2.94 18.29 -15.51
N ALA A 32 -2.20 17.54 -14.70
CA ALA A 32 -2.78 16.61 -13.72
C ALA A 32 -3.63 17.30 -12.65
N LEU A 33 -3.23 18.52 -12.21
CA LEU A 33 -3.96 19.29 -11.20
C LEU A 33 -5.03 20.22 -11.77
N GLY A 34 -5.17 20.31 -13.10
CA GLY A 34 -6.12 21.22 -13.75
C GLY A 34 -5.86 22.69 -13.39
N ILE A 35 -4.58 23.13 -13.32
CA ILE A 35 -4.19 24.49 -12.93
C ILE A 35 -3.31 25.17 -14.00
N PRO A 36 -3.28 26.51 -14.04
CA PRO A 36 -2.36 27.22 -14.92
C PRO A 36 -0.89 26.84 -14.63
N ARG A 37 -0.08 26.73 -15.68
CA ARG A 37 1.35 26.38 -15.57
C ARG A 37 2.11 27.34 -14.64
N SER A 38 1.78 28.62 -14.64
CA SER A 38 2.36 29.61 -13.74
C SER A 38 2.11 29.29 -12.26
N THR A 39 0.90 28.78 -11.95
CA THR A 39 0.54 28.35 -10.60
C THR A 39 1.31 27.08 -10.23
N SER A 40 1.41 26.10 -11.14
CA SER A 40 2.20 24.88 -10.93
C SER A 40 3.67 25.24 -10.63
N VAL A 41 4.29 26.09 -11.44
CA VAL A 41 5.68 26.56 -11.22
C VAL A 41 5.85 27.21 -9.84
N ARG A 42 4.90 28.03 -9.40
CA ARG A 42 4.97 28.68 -8.07
C ARG A 42 4.88 27.65 -6.93
N LEU A 43 4.00 26.65 -7.03
CA LEU A 43 3.88 25.60 -6.02
C LEU A 43 5.13 24.72 -5.97
N LEU A 44 5.63 24.29 -7.13
CA LEU A 44 6.86 23.50 -7.24
C LEU A 44 8.08 24.26 -6.66
N LYS A 45 8.20 25.56 -6.96
CA LYS A 45 9.25 26.41 -6.41
C LYS A 45 9.15 26.53 -4.90
N LEU A 46 7.96 26.73 -4.35
CA LEU A 46 7.73 26.76 -2.90
C LEU A 46 8.16 25.45 -2.23
N LEU A 47 7.80 24.31 -2.81
CA LEU A 47 8.21 22.99 -2.31
C LEU A 47 9.74 22.79 -2.39
N THR A 48 10.38 23.33 -3.43
CA THR A 48 11.84 23.32 -3.58
C THR A 48 12.51 24.21 -2.54
N GLU A 49 12.01 25.41 -2.31
CA GLU A 49 12.50 26.34 -1.28
C GLU A 49 12.40 25.74 0.13
N LYS A 50 11.39 24.89 0.36
CA LYS A 50 11.21 24.14 1.61
C LYS A 50 11.99 22.83 1.66
N GLY A 51 12.66 22.44 0.59
CA GLY A 51 13.44 21.19 0.49
C GLY A 51 12.61 19.91 0.30
N TYR A 52 11.29 20.01 0.12
CA TYR A 52 10.43 18.85 -0.14
C TYR A 52 10.56 18.33 -1.56
N LEU A 53 10.88 19.19 -2.50
CA LEU A 53 11.30 18.85 -3.85
C LEU A 53 12.70 19.39 -4.11
N GLU A 54 13.37 18.83 -5.08
CA GLU A 54 14.65 19.29 -5.59
C GLU A 54 14.59 19.40 -7.11
N GLN A 55 15.12 20.47 -7.66
CA GLN A 55 15.29 20.66 -9.10
C GLN A 55 16.77 20.49 -9.47
N LEU A 56 17.10 19.39 -10.15
CA LEU A 56 18.48 19.05 -10.49
C LEU A 56 19.16 20.04 -11.43
N SER A 57 18.36 20.75 -12.25
CA SER A 57 18.83 21.89 -13.05
C SER A 57 17.63 22.73 -13.50
N PRO A 58 17.83 24.01 -13.90
CA PRO A 58 16.75 24.91 -14.33
C PRO A 58 15.91 24.43 -15.52
N ARG A 59 16.42 23.48 -16.29
CA ARG A 59 15.77 22.89 -17.48
C ARG A 59 15.20 21.51 -17.24
N LYS A 60 15.45 20.94 -16.06
CA LYS A 60 14.96 19.62 -15.66
C LYS A 60 13.72 19.74 -14.79
N GLY A 61 13.04 18.62 -14.56
CA GLY A 61 11.91 18.53 -13.67
C GLY A 61 12.32 18.51 -12.19
N TYR A 62 11.41 18.07 -11.38
CA TYR A 62 11.51 18.03 -9.93
C TYR A 62 11.48 16.59 -9.45
N ILE A 63 12.30 16.28 -8.46
CA ILE A 63 12.33 15.00 -7.74
C ILE A 63 12.00 15.25 -6.25
N ILE A 64 11.75 14.18 -5.50
CA ILE A 64 11.61 14.26 -4.04
C ILE A 64 12.90 14.78 -3.42
N GLY A 65 12.78 15.82 -2.62
CA GLY A 65 13.90 16.47 -1.94
C GLY A 65 14.17 15.89 -0.54
N PRO A 66 15.31 16.29 0.07
CA PRO A 66 15.75 15.70 1.35
C PRO A 66 14.79 15.95 2.51
N ALA A 67 14.09 17.09 2.56
CA ALA A 67 13.14 17.36 3.64
C ALA A 67 11.98 16.36 3.66
N ALA A 68 11.52 15.88 2.50
CA ALA A 68 10.49 14.84 2.44
C ALA A 68 11.02 13.49 2.95
N ALA A 69 12.28 13.14 2.65
CA ALA A 69 12.91 11.93 3.15
C ALA A 69 13.06 11.95 4.67
N LEU A 70 13.38 13.10 5.26
CA LEU A 70 13.51 13.28 6.71
C LEU A 70 12.18 13.20 7.48
N LEU A 71 11.04 13.36 6.81
CA LEU A 71 9.73 13.10 7.43
C LEU A 71 9.41 11.63 7.58
N SER A 72 10.10 10.76 6.85
CA SER A 72 9.94 9.33 6.97
C SER A 72 10.63 8.85 8.24
N CYS A 73 9.87 8.62 9.29
CA CYS A 73 10.34 8.09 10.56
C CYS A 73 9.26 7.22 11.22
N GLY A 74 9.68 6.42 12.21
CA GLY A 74 8.79 5.57 12.97
C GLY A 74 8.41 4.25 12.26
N PRO A 75 7.38 3.55 12.76
CA PRO A 75 7.11 2.15 12.41
C PRO A 75 6.85 1.91 10.92
N TYR A 76 6.35 2.87 10.20
CA TYR A 76 6.08 2.72 8.76
C TYR A 76 7.35 2.78 7.91
N GLN A 77 8.37 3.53 8.34
CA GLN A 77 9.70 3.52 7.71
C GLN A 77 10.37 2.16 7.93
N GLU A 78 10.40 1.69 9.17
CA GLU A 78 10.97 0.39 9.53
C GLU A 78 10.25 -0.74 8.79
N LEU A 79 8.93 -0.69 8.75
CA LEU A 79 8.12 -1.63 7.98
C LEU A 79 8.49 -1.61 6.48
N SER A 80 8.73 -0.45 5.89
CA SER A 80 9.14 -0.34 4.49
C SER A 80 10.53 -0.93 4.25
N LEU A 81 11.52 -0.60 5.08
CA LEU A 81 12.91 -1.04 4.94
C LEU A 81 13.08 -2.55 5.17
N HIS A 82 12.65 -3.02 6.33
CA HIS A 82 12.77 -4.43 6.71
C HIS A 82 11.78 -5.30 5.93
N GLY A 83 10.56 -4.79 5.73
CA GLY A 83 9.53 -5.45 4.96
C GLY A 83 9.94 -5.68 3.51
N GLU A 84 10.53 -4.70 2.83
CA GLU A 84 10.99 -4.86 1.46
C GLU A 84 12.06 -5.94 1.34
N ARG A 85 13.05 -5.94 2.24
CA ARG A 85 14.14 -6.93 2.22
C ARG A 85 13.64 -8.35 2.45
N LEU A 86 12.84 -8.55 3.51
CA LEU A 86 12.33 -9.88 3.89
C LEU A 86 11.32 -10.40 2.87
N LEU A 87 10.44 -9.52 2.38
CA LEU A 87 9.45 -9.89 1.38
C LEU A 87 10.10 -10.26 0.05
N ARG A 88 11.17 -9.56 -0.36
CA ARG A 88 11.95 -9.89 -1.56
C ARG A 88 12.58 -11.27 -1.43
N SER A 89 13.21 -11.58 -0.29
CA SER A 89 13.80 -12.90 -0.03
C SER A 89 12.75 -14.00 -0.13
N PHE A 90 11.60 -13.81 0.53
CA PHE A 90 10.46 -14.70 0.46
C PHE A 90 9.96 -14.89 -0.98
N ALA A 91 9.74 -13.81 -1.71
CA ALA A 91 9.19 -13.85 -3.05
C ALA A 91 10.11 -14.55 -4.06
N VAL A 92 11.43 -14.37 -3.93
CA VAL A 92 12.43 -15.07 -4.76
C VAL A 92 12.48 -16.55 -4.42
N GLU A 93 12.56 -16.90 -3.12
CA GLU A 93 12.64 -18.28 -2.64
C GLU A 93 11.40 -19.09 -3.07
N MET A 94 10.21 -18.52 -2.87
CA MET A 94 8.93 -19.17 -3.17
C MET A 94 8.45 -18.96 -4.62
N LYS A 95 9.18 -18.22 -5.45
CA LYS A 95 8.82 -17.87 -6.84
C LYS A 95 7.42 -17.29 -6.96
N VAL A 96 7.04 -16.40 -6.03
CA VAL A 96 5.74 -15.73 -5.97
C VAL A 96 5.92 -14.22 -6.09
N SER A 97 4.87 -13.51 -6.48
CA SER A 97 4.82 -12.05 -6.34
C SER A 97 4.22 -11.70 -4.98
N ALA A 98 4.80 -10.71 -4.28
CA ALA A 98 4.39 -10.36 -2.93
C ALA A 98 4.39 -8.85 -2.69
N GLN A 99 3.54 -8.39 -1.76
CA GLN A 99 3.41 -6.99 -1.39
C GLN A 99 3.01 -6.81 0.07
N ILE A 100 3.37 -5.65 0.64
CA ILE A 100 2.86 -5.19 1.94
C ILE A 100 1.98 -3.99 1.71
N CYS A 101 0.79 -4.01 2.33
CA CYS A 101 -0.21 -2.97 2.23
C CYS A 101 -0.56 -2.41 3.61
N LEU A 102 -0.84 -1.11 3.67
CA LEU A 102 -1.43 -0.41 4.82
C LEU A 102 -2.88 -0.04 4.52
N ARG A 103 -3.67 0.21 5.57
CA ARG A 103 -4.98 0.86 5.45
C ARG A 103 -4.86 2.36 5.70
N GLN A 104 -5.47 3.15 4.84
CA GLN A 104 -5.68 4.58 5.00
C GLN A 104 -7.15 4.90 4.70
N GLY A 105 -7.95 5.12 5.74
CA GLY A 105 -9.39 5.31 5.59
C GLY A 105 -10.06 4.10 4.93
N ASN A 106 -10.75 4.32 3.82
CA ASN A 106 -11.42 3.31 3.00
C ASN A 106 -10.53 2.69 1.91
N CYS A 107 -9.25 3.05 1.86
CA CYS A 107 -8.31 2.56 0.87
C CYS A 107 -7.17 1.74 1.49
N ARG A 108 -6.54 0.92 0.67
CA ARG A 108 -5.24 0.31 0.95
C ARG A 108 -4.14 0.97 0.13
N LEU A 109 -2.97 1.13 0.73
CA LEU A 109 -1.75 1.63 0.10
C LEU A 109 -0.71 0.52 0.05
N ILE A 110 -0.03 0.36 -1.07
CA ILE A 110 1.13 -0.53 -1.19
C ILE A 110 2.36 0.26 -0.75
N ILE A 111 3.09 -0.22 0.24
CA ILE A 111 4.33 0.41 0.72
C ILE A 111 5.58 -0.23 0.14
N CYS A 112 5.56 -1.53 -0.07
CA CYS A 112 6.62 -2.25 -0.76
C CYS A 112 6.08 -3.52 -1.41
N GLY A 113 6.83 -4.07 -2.36
CA GLY A 113 6.48 -5.32 -3.03
C GLY A 113 7.54 -5.77 -4.01
N PHE A 114 7.40 -7.01 -4.46
CA PHE A 114 8.30 -7.63 -5.40
C PHE A 114 7.54 -8.58 -6.34
N ASN A 115 7.78 -8.46 -7.64
CA ASN A 115 7.25 -9.35 -8.68
C ASN A 115 8.24 -10.51 -8.87
N GLY A 116 8.06 -11.60 -8.13
CA GLY A 116 8.90 -12.80 -8.19
C GLY A 116 8.40 -13.86 -9.17
N ASP A 117 7.10 -13.87 -9.49
CA ASP A 117 6.53 -14.70 -10.54
C ASP A 117 6.51 -13.91 -11.87
N PRO A 118 7.23 -14.35 -12.93
CA PRO A 118 7.24 -13.66 -14.22
C PRO A 118 5.87 -13.53 -14.91
N GLY A 119 4.93 -14.38 -14.56
CA GLY A 119 3.55 -14.36 -15.07
C GLY A 119 2.61 -13.46 -14.28
N ILE A 120 3.09 -12.84 -13.20
CA ILE A 120 2.29 -11.97 -12.33
C ILE A 120 2.97 -10.61 -12.21
N ASN A 121 2.34 -9.60 -12.78
CA ASN A 121 2.77 -8.22 -12.62
C ASN A 121 1.82 -7.51 -11.67
N LEU A 122 2.22 -7.36 -10.40
CA LEU A 122 1.53 -6.53 -9.44
C LEU A 122 1.84 -5.06 -9.73
N ASP A 123 0.82 -4.22 -9.66
CA ASP A 123 1.03 -2.78 -9.70
C ASP A 123 1.59 -2.32 -8.34
N LEU A 124 2.91 -2.22 -8.27
CA LEU A 124 3.65 -1.88 -7.05
C LEU A 124 3.92 -0.38 -6.92
N ARG A 125 3.22 0.47 -7.69
CA ARG A 125 3.39 1.93 -7.57
C ARG A 125 3.01 2.39 -6.16
N ARG A 126 3.96 3.03 -5.51
CA ARG A 126 3.77 3.61 -4.18
C ARG A 126 2.70 4.71 -4.23
N ILE A 127 2.03 4.92 -3.08
CA ILE A 127 1.02 5.98 -2.86
C ILE A 127 -0.26 5.81 -3.72
N ARG A 128 -0.36 4.79 -4.56
CA ARG A 128 -1.62 4.50 -5.25
C ARG A 128 -2.63 3.94 -4.25
N ARG A 129 -3.79 4.58 -4.21
CA ARG A 129 -4.92 4.16 -3.39
C ARG A 129 -5.74 3.11 -4.15
N TYR A 130 -6.02 2.01 -3.48
CA TYR A 130 -6.89 0.94 -3.97
C TYR A 130 -8.01 0.73 -2.96
N ASP A 131 -9.23 0.53 -3.42
CA ASP A 131 -10.34 0.26 -2.53
C ASP A 131 -10.13 -1.06 -1.76
N LEU A 132 -10.56 -1.09 -0.52
CA LEU A 132 -10.40 -2.25 0.36
C LEU A 132 -11.19 -3.47 -0.12
N ASN A 133 -12.32 -3.25 -0.81
CA ASN A 133 -13.19 -4.30 -1.35
C ASN A 133 -12.62 -5.01 -2.59
N LEU A 134 -11.47 -4.59 -3.13
CA LEU A 134 -10.92 -5.15 -4.38
C LEU A 134 -9.98 -6.33 -4.19
N ALA A 135 -9.56 -6.67 -2.98
CA ALA A 135 -8.59 -7.73 -2.75
C ALA A 135 -8.61 -8.27 -1.32
N LEU A 136 -8.14 -9.52 -1.14
CA LEU A 136 -8.10 -10.18 0.18
C LEU A 136 -7.29 -9.42 1.23
N SER A 137 -6.25 -8.66 0.83
CA SER A 137 -5.52 -7.80 1.78
C SER A 137 -6.42 -6.73 2.42
N GLY A 138 -7.44 -6.27 1.69
CA GLY A 138 -8.47 -5.38 2.26
C GLY A 138 -9.30 -6.06 3.34
N HIS A 139 -9.60 -7.37 3.22
CA HIS A 139 -10.33 -8.12 4.25
C HIS A 139 -9.55 -8.14 5.56
N ILE A 140 -8.26 -8.47 5.54
CA ILE A 140 -7.39 -8.44 6.73
C ILE A 140 -7.33 -7.03 7.32
N LEU A 141 -7.09 -6.02 6.49
CA LEU A 141 -6.95 -4.64 6.97
C LEU A 141 -8.26 -4.09 7.56
N LEU A 142 -9.39 -4.42 6.95
CA LEU A 142 -10.70 -3.94 7.41
C LEU A 142 -11.20 -4.74 8.62
N SER A 143 -10.93 -6.06 8.69
CA SER A 143 -11.36 -6.92 9.79
C SER A 143 -10.81 -6.50 11.16
N HIS A 144 -9.70 -5.76 11.18
CA HIS A 144 -9.07 -5.25 12.40
C HIS A 144 -9.35 -3.76 12.65
N ALA A 145 -10.21 -3.13 11.85
CA ALA A 145 -10.75 -1.79 12.13
C ALA A 145 -11.86 -1.85 13.18
N PRO A 146 -12.14 -0.77 13.90
CA PRO A 146 -13.34 -0.67 14.75
C PRO A 146 -14.61 -0.96 13.94
N GLU A 147 -15.60 -1.64 14.54
CA GLU A 147 -16.83 -2.02 13.82
C GLU A 147 -17.59 -0.81 13.25
N THR A 148 -17.55 0.32 13.96
CA THR A 148 -18.15 1.58 13.49
C THR A 148 -17.52 2.03 12.16
N GLU A 149 -16.18 1.98 12.04
CA GLU A 149 -15.48 2.29 10.80
C GLU A 149 -15.77 1.24 9.71
N GLN A 150 -15.86 -0.04 10.08
CA GLN A 150 -16.22 -1.10 9.11
C GLN A 150 -17.57 -0.80 8.48
N ARG A 151 -18.59 -0.46 9.27
CA ARG A 151 -19.94 -0.12 8.79
C ARG A 151 -19.94 1.11 7.87
N GLU A 152 -19.22 2.17 8.24
CA GLU A 152 -19.09 3.38 7.42
C GLU A 152 -18.41 3.09 6.07
N ILE A 153 -17.34 2.29 6.07
CA ILE A 153 -16.60 1.92 4.87
C ILE A 153 -17.46 1.04 3.96
N ILE A 154 -18.14 0.02 4.51
CA ILE A 154 -19.04 -0.88 3.75
C ILE A 154 -20.16 -0.07 3.11
N ALA A 155 -20.80 0.82 3.85
CA ALA A 155 -21.86 1.69 3.35
C ALA A 155 -21.37 2.62 2.21
N SER A 156 -20.11 3.05 2.26
CA SER A 156 -19.51 3.92 1.23
C SER A 156 -19.31 3.24 -0.13
N TRP A 157 -19.29 1.91 -0.19
CA TRP A 157 -19.11 1.16 -1.45
C TRP A 157 -20.35 1.16 -2.33
N GLY A 158 -21.55 1.44 -1.79
CA GLY A 158 -22.79 1.40 -2.54
C GLY A 158 -23.04 0.04 -3.21
N GLU A 159 -23.22 0.05 -4.54
CA GLU A 159 -23.42 -1.17 -5.33
C GLU A 159 -22.09 -1.85 -5.74
N ASP A 160 -20.98 -1.12 -5.79
CA ASP A 160 -19.66 -1.68 -6.11
C ASP A 160 -18.97 -2.27 -4.87
N ARG A 161 -19.34 -3.50 -4.57
CA ARG A 161 -18.82 -4.24 -3.42
C ARG A 161 -17.58 -5.06 -3.73
N GLY A 162 -17.07 -5.01 -4.96
CA GLY A 162 -15.86 -5.72 -5.37
C GLY A 162 -15.96 -7.21 -5.10
N VAL A 163 -15.05 -7.76 -4.29
CA VAL A 163 -15.03 -9.19 -3.93
C VAL A 163 -16.17 -9.61 -2.99
N PHE A 164 -16.91 -8.67 -2.42
CA PHE A 164 -18.09 -8.91 -1.56
C PHE A 164 -19.42 -8.82 -2.33
N THR A 165 -19.37 -8.77 -3.66
CA THR A 165 -20.58 -8.69 -4.49
C THR A 165 -21.56 -9.82 -4.14
N GLY A 166 -22.83 -9.46 -3.94
CA GLY A 166 -23.90 -10.40 -3.56
C GLY A 166 -24.07 -10.61 -2.06
N LEU A 167 -23.22 -10.03 -1.21
CA LEU A 167 -23.35 -10.10 0.24
C LEU A 167 -24.06 -8.85 0.80
N SER A 168 -24.89 -9.03 1.84
CA SER A 168 -25.41 -7.94 2.64
C SER A 168 -24.34 -7.35 3.56
N ASP A 169 -24.58 -6.16 4.13
CA ASP A 169 -23.66 -5.52 5.08
C ASP A 169 -23.39 -6.40 6.30
N GLU A 170 -24.44 -7.06 6.82
CA GLU A 170 -24.34 -7.98 7.96
C GLU A 170 -23.49 -9.22 7.61
N GLN A 171 -23.64 -9.75 6.39
CA GLN A 171 -22.84 -10.89 5.92
C GLN A 171 -21.36 -10.49 5.76
N ILE A 172 -21.09 -9.29 5.27
CA ILE A 172 -19.73 -8.76 5.17
C ILE A 172 -19.12 -8.60 6.57
N LEU A 173 -19.85 -8.01 7.51
CA LEU A 173 -19.41 -7.85 8.91
C LEU A 173 -19.14 -9.19 9.60
N ALA A 174 -20.01 -10.18 9.40
CA ALA A 174 -19.81 -11.54 9.91
C ALA A 174 -18.54 -12.17 9.32
N HIS A 175 -18.34 -12.05 8.01
CA HIS A 175 -17.12 -12.51 7.35
C HIS A 175 -15.85 -11.81 7.89
N LEU A 176 -15.88 -10.48 8.05
CA LEU A 176 -14.75 -9.73 8.63
C LEU A 176 -14.43 -10.18 10.06
N LYS A 177 -15.46 -10.47 10.86
CA LYS A 177 -15.27 -11.00 12.21
C LYS A 177 -14.56 -12.37 12.19
N GLU A 178 -14.95 -13.26 11.29
CA GLU A 178 -14.27 -14.54 11.11
C GLU A 178 -12.81 -14.35 10.67
N VAL A 179 -12.57 -13.46 9.70
CA VAL A 179 -11.22 -13.13 9.21
C VAL A 179 -10.34 -12.61 10.34
N SER A 180 -10.87 -11.78 11.25
CA SER A 180 -10.10 -11.22 12.38
C SER A 180 -9.56 -12.26 13.35
N LEU A 181 -10.16 -13.44 13.40
CA LEU A 181 -9.75 -14.56 14.25
C LEU A 181 -8.70 -15.47 13.58
N GLN A 182 -8.49 -15.32 12.28
CA GLN A 182 -7.59 -16.16 11.51
C GLN A 182 -6.16 -15.59 11.51
N LYS A 183 -5.17 -16.48 11.47
CA LYS A 183 -3.75 -16.09 11.32
C LYS A 183 -3.43 -15.66 9.89
N HIS A 184 -4.17 -16.13 8.92
CA HIS A 184 -4.04 -15.83 7.50
C HIS A 184 -5.38 -16.08 6.80
N ILE A 185 -5.54 -15.50 5.64
CA ILE A 185 -6.61 -15.84 4.70
C ILE A 185 -6.00 -16.28 3.38
N TYR A 186 -6.72 -17.16 2.71
CA TYR A 186 -6.37 -17.72 1.42
C TYR A 186 -7.59 -17.70 0.51
N GLY A 187 -7.36 -17.50 -0.78
CA GLY A 187 -8.42 -17.55 -1.78
C GLY A 187 -7.88 -17.38 -3.18
N GLU A 188 -8.80 -17.36 -4.12
CA GLU A 188 -8.51 -17.09 -5.52
C GLU A 188 -9.01 -15.69 -5.90
N HIS A 189 -8.20 -14.96 -6.65
CA HIS A 189 -8.58 -13.66 -7.19
C HIS A 189 -8.09 -13.54 -8.64
N LYS A 190 -9.03 -13.34 -9.57
CA LYS A 190 -8.74 -13.20 -11.01
C LYS A 190 -7.87 -14.33 -11.57
N GLY A 191 -8.20 -15.59 -11.24
CA GLY A 191 -7.49 -16.78 -11.70
C GLY A 191 -6.10 -17.00 -11.07
N LYS A 192 -5.79 -16.29 -9.99
CA LYS A 192 -4.52 -16.41 -9.26
C LYS A 192 -4.79 -16.79 -7.81
N GLN A 193 -3.91 -17.60 -7.25
CA GLN A 193 -3.94 -17.92 -5.84
C GLN A 193 -3.39 -16.75 -5.02
N VAL A 194 -4.01 -16.44 -3.90
CA VAL A 194 -3.65 -15.33 -3.04
C VAL A 194 -3.67 -15.80 -1.59
N ALA A 195 -2.59 -15.51 -0.86
CA ALA A 195 -2.53 -15.63 0.58
C ALA A 195 -2.23 -14.28 1.21
N VAL A 196 -2.82 -14.00 2.36
CA VAL A 196 -2.58 -12.75 3.08
C VAL A 196 -2.47 -13.03 4.58
N VAL A 197 -1.49 -12.40 5.22
CA VAL A 197 -1.25 -12.46 6.66
C VAL A 197 -1.22 -11.05 7.24
N PRO A 198 -1.73 -10.83 8.45
CA PRO A 198 -1.57 -9.55 9.14
C PRO A 198 -0.14 -9.34 9.62
N ILE A 199 0.30 -8.08 9.71
CA ILE A 199 1.52 -7.64 10.39
C ILE A 199 1.12 -6.77 11.57
N ARG A 200 1.67 -7.08 12.76
CA ARG A 200 1.27 -6.46 14.03
C ARG A 200 2.42 -5.69 14.68
N ILE A 201 2.06 -4.60 15.35
CA ILE A 201 2.91 -3.95 16.34
C ILE A 201 2.15 -3.94 17.66
N ARG A 202 2.76 -4.47 18.72
CA ARG A 202 2.16 -4.56 20.06
C ARG A 202 0.73 -5.14 20.03
N GLY A 203 0.56 -6.21 19.24
CA GLY A 203 -0.73 -6.90 19.07
C GLY A 203 -1.74 -6.21 18.16
N ARG A 204 -1.50 -4.97 17.71
CA ARG A 204 -2.38 -4.26 16.79
C ARG A 204 -1.96 -4.50 15.33
N VAL A 205 -2.88 -4.90 14.48
CA VAL A 205 -2.63 -5.02 13.03
C VAL A 205 -2.46 -3.63 12.43
N ILE A 206 -1.30 -3.41 11.79
CA ILE A 206 -0.96 -2.15 11.12
C ILE A 206 -0.83 -2.32 9.61
N ALA A 207 -0.55 -3.54 9.15
CA ALA A 207 -0.33 -3.85 7.75
C ALA A 207 -0.81 -5.27 7.42
N ALA A 208 -0.82 -5.60 6.14
CA ALA A 208 -1.06 -6.94 5.64
C ALA A 208 0.01 -7.30 4.59
N ALA A 209 0.68 -8.45 4.75
CA ALA A 209 1.55 -9.01 3.74
C ALA A 209 0.78 -10.01 2.89
N GLY A 210 0.85 -9.87 1.57
CA GLY A 210 0.18 -10.75 0.62
C GLY A 210 1.15 -11.39 -0.36
N ALA A 211 0.90 -12.66 -0.69
CA ALA A 211 1.56 -13.40 -1.77
C ALA A 211 0.54 -13.76 -2.85
N VAL A 212 0.97 -13.69 -4.10
CA VAL A 212 0.16 -14.03 -5.27
C VAL A 212 0.97 -14.93 -6.19
N TRP A 213 0.37 -16.04 -6.62
CA TRP A 213 1.00 -16.99 -7.51
C TRP A 213 0.00 -17.64 -8.47
N ARG A 214 0.49 -18.32 -9.49
CA ARG A 214 -0.33 -19.04 -10.47
C ARG A 214 -0.57 -20.46 -10.00
N ASN A 215 -1.68 -21.04 -10.42
CA ASN A 215 -1.94 -22.47 -10.27
C ASN A 215 -0.86 -23.30 -10.98
N GLY A 216 -0.52 -24.48 -10.43
CA GLY A 216 0.40 -25.43 -11.04
C GLY A 216 1.89 -25.13 -10.82
N GLN A 217 2.24 -24.33 -9.80
CA GLN A 217 3.63 -24.24 -9.33
C GLN A 217 4.04 -25.49 -8.56
N ASP A 218 5.35 -25.82 -8.60
CA ASP A 218 5.92 -26.98 -7.90
C ASP A 218 5.93 -26.83 -6.36
N ILE A 219 5.74 -25.61 -5.84
CA ILE A 219 5.72 -25.33 -4.40
C ILE A 219 4.30 -25.43 -3.88
N SER A 220 4.11 -26.14 -2.76
CA SER A 220 2.79 -26.32 -2.18
C SER A 220 2.24 -25.02 -1.57
N ARG A 221 0.91 -24.91 -1.56
CA ARG A 221 0.20 -23.81 -0.91
C ARG A 221 0.58 -23.70 0.57
N GLU A 222 0.65 -24.81 1.26
CA GLU A 222 0.98 -24.92 2.68
C GLU A 222 2.38 -24.37 2.96
N GLU A 223 3.34 -24.66 2.11
CA GLU A 223 4.71 -24.18 2.22
C GLU A 223 4.78 -22.65 2.01
N ILE A 224 4.06 -22.13 1.00
CA ILE A 224 3.96 -20.67 0.77
C ILE A 224 3.33 -19.97 1.97
N LEU A 225 2.23 -20.51 2.52
CA LEU A 225 1.55 -19.95 3.69
C LEU A 225 2.45 -19.94 4.93
N ASP A 226 3.08 -21.07 5.25
CA ASP A 226 4.01 -21.19 6.38
C ASP A 226 5.16 -20.19 6.28
N ARG A 227 5.72 -20.07 5.08
CA ARG A 227 6.83 -19.16 4.84
C ARG A 227 6.40 -17.70 4.91
N LEU A 228 5.21 -17.36 4.41
CA LEU A 228 4.65 -16.00 4.49
C LEU A 228 4.37 -15.60 5.95
N VAL A 229 3.81 -16.51 6.76
CA VAL A 229 3.61 -16.28 8.20
C VAL A 229 4.95 -16.01 8.91
N LYS A 230 5.96 -16.87 8.70
CA LYS A 230 7.30 -16.66 9.27
C LYS A 230 7.94 -15.34 8.84
N THR A 231 7.74 -14.95 7.58
CA THR A 231 8.22 -13.66 7.08
C THR A 231 7.53 -12.48 7.79
N ALA A 232 6.22 -12.56 8.01
CA ALA A 232 5.49 -11.54 8.76
C ALA A 232 5.95 -11.47 10.23
N GLU A 233 6.14 -12.60 10.89
CA GLU A 233 6.68 -12.69 12.27
C GLU A 233 8.10 -12.09 12.38
N GLN A 234 8.95 -12.31 11.39
CA GLN A 234 10.27 -11.68 11.33
C GLN A 234 10.18 -10.15 11.20
N ILE A 235 9.27 -9.67 10.35
CA ILE A 235 9.01 -8.22 10.21
C ILE A 235 8.51 -7.65 11.55
N GLU A 236 7.54 -8.30 12.18
CA GLU A 236 7.02 -7.91 13.50
C GLU A 236 8.14 -7.86 14.57
N GLY A 237 9.08 -8.79 14.51
CA GLY A 237 10.26 -8.81 15.40
C GLY A 237 11.06 -7.51 15.31
N PHE A 238 11.39 -7.05 14.11
CA PHE A 238 12.09 -5.76 13.93
C PHE A 238 11.27 -4.58 14.44
N LEU A 239 9.98 -4.53 14.11
CA LEU A 239 9.10 -3.42 14.49
C LEU A 239 8.89 -3.29 16.02
N ASN A 240 9.03 -4.39 16.76
CA ASN A 240 8.84 -4.39 18.21
C ASN A 240 10.13 -4.11 18.99
N ILE A 241 11.32 -4.31 18.39
CA ILE A 241 12.63 -4.06 19.04
C ILE A 241 12.97 -2.56 19.02
N GLU A 242 12.67 -1.85 17.95
CA GLU A 242 13.09 -0.45 17.75
C GLU A 242 12.11 0.59 18.31
N SER A 243 11.08 0.17 19.05
CA SER A 243 10.09 1.06 19.66
C SER A 243 10.58 1.59 21.03
N PHE A 244 11.70 2.32 21.08
CA PHE A 244 12.16 3.08 22.25
C PHE A 244 12.08 4.58 22.00
#